data_1fc7436d663c6d0bdb22d6de817c97a2
#
_entry.id   1fc7436d663c6d0bdb22d6de817c97a2
#
_cell.length_a   1.000
_cell.length_b   1.000
_cell.length_c   1.000
_cell.angle_alpha   90.00
_cell.angle_beta   90.00
_cell.angle_gamma   90.00
#
_symmetry.space_group_name_H-M   'P 1'
#
loop_
_entity.id
_entity.type
_entity.pdbx_description
1 polymer ?
#
loop_
_entity_poly.entity_id
_entity_poly.type
_entity_poly.pdbx_seq_one_letter_code
_entity_poly.pdbx_strand_id
1 'polypeptide(L)'
;MPTPTSPIGVFDSGIGGLSVLQALREVLPGERFVYLADSGNAPYGERGDAFVQARSARITDWMRNQHDVKALVIACNTATAAAIDGLRNGNPGLPIIGVEPALKPAALHSKTHKVGVIATQGTVSSHRFAALQAAHSAHTQFVVQACAGLARAIEDSTLPSIPASQNAAQIRALCAQYTSAMGTFGTEPGEID
;
A
#
# COMPACT_ATOMS: atom_id res chain seq x y z
N MET A 1 -11.53 -20.57 17.88
CA MET A 1 -12.27 -19.62 17.02
C MET A 1 -12.12 -18.22 17.62
N PRO A 2 -11.90 -17.18 16.81
CA PRO A 2 -11.73 -15.85 17.35
C PRO A 2 -12.99 -15.37 18.07
N THR A 3 -12.78 -14.58 19.12
CA THR A 3 -13.82 -13.96 19.94
C THR A 3 -13.93 -12.46 19.61
N PRO A 4 -14.98 -11.76 20.08
CA PRO A 4 -15.05 -10.31 19.93
C PRO A 4 -13.83 -9.56 20.51
N THR A 5 -13.15 -10.14 21.50
CA THR A 5 -11.94 -9.58 22.13
C THR A 5 -10.64 -10.02 21.46
N SER A 6 -10.70 -10.92 20.46
CA SER A 6 -9.52 -11.27 19.66
C SER A 6 -9.00 -10.06 18.88
N PRO A 7 -7.68 -9.95 18.63
CA PRO A 7 -7.11 -8.78 17.97
C PRO A 7 -7.46 -8.71 16.48
N ILE A 8 -7.30 -7.53 15.90
CA ILE A 8 -7.27 -7.32 14.45
C ILE A 8 -5.82 -7.46 14.00
N GLY A 9 -5.56 -8.36 13.04
CA GLY A 9 -4.26 -8.46 12.37
C GLY A 9 -4.11 -7.35 11.35
N VAL A 10 -2.94 -6.73 11.30
CA VAL A 10 -2.58 -5.74 10.27
C VAL A 10 -1.21 -6.11 9.74
N PHE A 11 -1.06 -6.27 8.43
CA PHE A 11 0.26 -6.49 7.87
C PHE A 11 0.55 -5.62 6.65
N ASP A 12 1.84 -5.31 6.49
CA ASP A 12 2.42 -4.63 5.34
C ASP A 12 3.70 -5.34 4.92
N SER A 13 4.16 -5.09 3.70
CA SER A 13 5.47 -5.53 3.22
C SER A 13 6.62 -4.88 4.00
N GLY A 14 6.40 -3.69 4.57
CA GLY A 14 7.43 -2.93 5.27
C GLY A 14 6.87 -1.94 6.29
N ILE A 15 7.38 -0.71 6.29
CA ILE A 15 7.02 0.32 7.28
C ILE A 15 5.77 1.14 6.92
N GLY A 16 5.38 1.15 5.65
CA GLY A 16 4.29 2.00 5.14
C GLY A 16 2.95 1.77 5.84
N GLY A 17 2.68 0.52 6.20
CA GLY A 17 1.46 0.12 6.90
C GLY A 17 1.29 0.69 8.31
N LEU A 18 2.34 1.27 8.90
CA LEU A 18 2.24 1.94 10.21
C LEU A 18 1.28 3.13 10.16
N SER A 19 1.18 3.83 9.03
CA SER A 19 0.20 4.92 8.85
C SER A 19 -1.24 4.41 8.89
N VAL A 20 -1.49 3.24 8.29
CA VAL A 20 -2.79 2.57 8.33
C VAL A 20 -3.10 2.09 9.75
N LEU A 21 -2.12 1.49 10.45
CA LEU A 21 -2.28 1.08 11.84
C LEU A 21 -2.62 2.27 12.74
N GLN A 22 -1.96 3.41 12.56
CA GLN A 22 -2.24 4.62 13.33
C GLN A 22 -3.70 5.06 13.12
N ALA A 23 -4.14 5.19 11.88
CA ALA A 23 -5.52 5.55 11.56
C ALA A 23 -6.55 4.56 12.14
N LEU A 24 -6.26 3.26 12.08
CA LEU A 24 -7.11 2.23 12.69
C LEU A 24 -7.23 2.41 14.20
N ARG A 25 -6.13 2.72 14.90
CA ARG A 25 -6.14 2.94 16.35
C ARG A 25 -6.93 4.20 16.76
N GLU A 26 -6.92 5.22 15.93
CA GLU A 26 -7.70 6.45 16.15
C GLU A 26 -9.20 6.19 16.00
N VAL A 27 -9.59 5.41 14.98
CA VAL A 27 -11.02 5.15 14.68
C VAL A 27 -11.59 4.01 15.54
N LEU A 28 -10.75 3.08 15.98
CA LEU A 28 -11.12 1.90 16.75
C LEU A 28 -10.33 1.80 18.07
N PRO A 29 -10.46 2.78 18.99
CA PRO A 29 -9.61 2.87 20.18
C PRO A 29 -9.81 1.72 21.18
N GLY A 30 -10.93 1.00 21.11
CA GLY A 30 -11.22 -0.17 21.95
C GLY A 30 -10.66 -1.49 21.41
N GLU A 31 -10.09 -1.49 20.20
CA GLU A 31 -9.59 -2.71 19.56
C GLU A 31 -8.11 -2.97 19.88
N ARG A 32 -7.77 -4.24 19.93
CA ARG A 32 -6.38 -4.69 20.02
C ARG A 32 -5.86 -5.00 18.62
N PHE A 33 -4.61 -4.66 18.34
CA PHE A 33 -3.98 -4.90 17.06
C PHE A 33 -2.72 -5.75 17.20
N VAL A 34 -2.50 -6.63 16.22
CA VAL A 34 -1.21 -7.30 15.98
C VAL A 34 -0.71 -6.80 14.64
N TYR A 35 0.42 -6.11 14.63
CA TYR A 35 1.05 -5.58 13.42
C TYR A 35 2.26 -6.42 13.01
N LEU A 36 2.37 -6.73 11.71
CA LEU A 36 3.53 -7.38 11.12
C LEU A 36 4.03 -6.57 9.92
N ALA A 37 5.29 -6.13 9.98
CA ALA A 37 6.03 -5.65 8.83
C ALA A 37 6.90 -6.79 8.28
N ASP A 38 6.69 -7.20 7.03
CA ASP A 38 7.52 -8.24 6.39
C ASP A 38 8.82 -7.67 5.80
N SER A 39 9.50 -6.82 6.58
CA SER A 39 10.64 -6.00 6.16
C SER A 39 11.78 -6.80 5.56
N GLY A 40 11.98 -8.05 6.01
CA GLY A 40 12.98 -8.96 5.44
C GLY A 40 12.71 -9.36 3.98
N ASN A 41 11.48 -9.16 3.49
CA ASN A 41 11.04 -9.47 2.13
C ASN A 41 10.61 -8.22 1.33
N ALA A 42 10.69 -7.05 1.94
CA ALA A 42 10.36 -5.77 1.30
C ALA A 42 11.38 -5.38 0.21
N PRO A 43 10.98 -4.57 -0.77
CA PRO A 43 9.60 -4.19 -1.09
C PRO A 43 8.91 -5.26 -1.95
N TYR A 44 7.61 -5.45 -1.75
CA TYR A 44 6.80 -6.38 -2.56
C TYR A 44 6.59 -5.89 -3.99
N GLY A 45 6.61 -4.59 -4.22
CA GLY A 45 6.32 -3.99 -5.52
C GLY A 45 7.28 -4.35 -6.65
N GLU A 46 8.44 -4.92 -6.31
CA GLU A 46 9.47 -5.40 -7.24
C GLU A 46 9.49 -6.94 -7.33
N ARG A 47 8.57 -7.62 -6.64
CA ARG A 47 8.41 -9.07 -6.66
C ARG A 47 7.26 -9.48 -7.57
N GLY A 48 7.33 -10.68 -8.13
CA GLY A 48 6.22 -11.22 -8.90
C GLY A 48 5.02 -11.60 -8.03
N ASP A 49 3.81 -11.61 -8.61
CA ASP A 49 2.56 -11.89 -7.89
C ASP A 49 2.59 -13.21 -7.13
N ALA A 50 3.15 -14.27 -7.71
CA ALA A 50 3.25 -15.58 -7.05
C ALA A 50 4.03 -15.50 -5.72
N PHE A 51 5.11 -14.71 -5.66
CA PHE A 51 5.85 -14.48 -4.43
C PHE A 51 5.00 -13.73 -3.40
N VAL A 52 4.33 -12.65 -3.83
CA VAL A 52 3.49 -11.82 -2.95
C VAL A 52 2.32 -12.63 -2.40
N GLN A 53 1.67 -13.45 -3.23
CA GLN A 53 0.58 -14.34 -2.84
C GLN A 53 1.05 -15.36 -1.79
N ALA A 54 2.17 -16.04 -2.04
CA ALA A 54 2.71 -17.04 -1.11
C ALA A 54 3.10 -16.41 0.25
N ARG A 55 3.73 -15.22 0.24
CA ARG A 55 4.08 -14.49 1.48
C ARG A 55 2.83 -14.07 2.25
N SER A 56 1.87 -13.47 1.55
CA SER A 56 0.61 -13.01 2.17
C SER A 56 -0.17 -14.17 2.78
N ALA A 57 -0.21 -15.33 2.13
CA ALA A 57 -0.83 -16.54 2.68
C ALA A 57 -0.14 -16.98 3.98
N ARG A 58 1.19 -17.08 3.98
CA ARG A 58 1.96 -17.48 5.18
C ARG A 58 1.75 -16.49 6.35
N ILE A 59 1.70 -15.20 6.07
CA ILE A 59 1.44 -14.18 7.11
C ILE A 59 0.01 -14.33 7.65
N THR A 60 -0.97 -14.54 6.77
CA THR A 60 -2.36 -14.77 7.17
C THR A 60 -2.49 -15.99 8.07
N ASP A 61 -1.86 -17.11 7.69
CA ASP A 61 -1.86 -18.33 8.49
C ASP A 61 -1.19 -18.12 9.86
N TRP A 62 -0.06 -17.40 9.89
CA TRP A 62 0.63 -17.08 11.13
C TRP A 62 -0.25 -16.19 12.05
N MET A 63 -0.87 -15.14 11.50
CA MET A 63 -1.78 -14.28 12.26
C MET A 63 -2.96 -15.04 12.86
N ARG A 64 -3.55 -15.97 12.09
CA ARG A 64 -4.65 -16.82 12.55
C ARG A 64 -4.21 -17.81 13.62
N ASN A 65 -3.12 -18.52 13.38
CA ASN A 65 -2.71 -19.65 14.22
C ASN A 65 -2.00 -19.22 15.51
N GLN A 66 -1.27 -18.09 15.49
CA GLN A 66 -0.50 -17.62 16.64
C GLN A 66 -1.20 -16.52 17.44
N HIS A 67 -2.11 -15.78 16.80
CA HIS A 67 -2.75 -14.61 17.41
C HIS A 67 -4.27 -14.66 17.44
N ASP A 68 -4.89 -15.72 16.85
CA ASP A 68 -6.34 -15.90 16.78
C ASP A 68 -7.07 -14.60 16.33
N VAL A 69 -6.55 -13.94 15.30
CA VAL A 69 -7.10 -12.67 14.83
C VAL A 69 -8.53 -12.80 14.33
N LYS A 70 -9.41 -11.88 14.72
CA LYS A 70 -10.83 -11.85 14.31
C LYS A 70 -11.06 -11.21 12.95
N ALA A 71 -10.12 -10.40 12.46
CA ALA A 71 -10.12 -9.78 11.14
C ALA A 71 -8.68 -9.52 10.71
N LEU A 72 -8.45 -9.36 9.41
CA LEU A 72 -7.15 -9.05 8.85
C LEU A 72 -7.22 -7.80 7.97
N VAL A 73 -6.33 -6.84 8.19
CA VAL A 73 -6.12 -5.68 7.32
C VAL A 73 -4.80 -5.85 6.57
N ILE A 74 -4.88 -5.84 5.25
CA ILE A 74 -3.71 -5.80 4.37
C ILE A 74 -3.40 -4.34 4.09
N ALA A 75 -2.43 -3.79 4.82
CA ALA A 75 -2.04 -2.38 4.75
C ALA A 75 -1.07 -2.06 3.60
N CYS A 76 -0.91 -2.99 2.67
CA CYS A 76 -0.03 -2.93 1.51
C CYS A 76 -0.84 -2.92 0.22
N ASN A 77 -0.72 -1.86 -0.60
CA ASN A 77 -1.40 -1.79 -1.90
C ASN A 77 -0.98 -2.94 -2.83
N THR A 78 0.33 -3.25 -2.88
CA THR A 78 0.85 -4.34 -3.70
C THR A 78 0.31 -5.71 -3.26
N ALA A 79 0.32 -5.99 -1.94
CA ALA A 79 -0.21 -7.25 -1.42
C ALA A 79 -1.73 -7.34 -1.62
N THR A 80 -2.46 -6.25 -1.43
CA THR A 80 -3.90 -6.20 -1.72
C THR A 80 -4.16 -6.53 -3.18
N ALA A 81 -3.44 -5.88 -4.10
CA ALA A 81 -3.63 -6.09 -5.54
C ALA A 81 -3.38 -7.54 -5.96
N ALA A 82 -2.31 -8.16 -5.44
CA ALA A 82 -1.87 -9.49 -5.85
C ALA A 82 -2.59 -10.64 -5.11
N ALA A 83 -2.99 -10.46 -3.85
CA ALA A 83 -3.31 -11.60 -2.99
C ALA A 83 -4.72 -11.62 -2.38
N ILE A 84 -5.44 -10.49 -2.31
CA ILE A 84 -6.65 -10.39 -1.48
C ILE A 84 -7.75 -11.39 -1.87
N ASP A 85 -7.95 -11.66 -3.18
CA ASP A 85 -9.00 -12.58 -3.62
C ASP A 85 -8.68 -14.02 -3.23
N GLY A 86 -7.43 -14.44 -3.42
CA GLY A 86 -6.97 -15.76 -2.99
C GLY A 86 -7.07 -15.94 -1.47
N LEU A 87 -6.71 -14.91 -0.71
CA LEU A 87 -6.80 -14.93 0.75
C LEU A 87 -8.26 -15.02 1.23
N ARG A 88 -9.18 -14.26 0.64
CA ARG A 88 -10.60 -14.32 0.97
C ARG A 88 -11.20 -15.69 0.65
N ASN A 89 -10.87 -16.25 -0.51
CA ASN A 89 -11.34 -17.57 -0.93
C ASN A 89 -10.80 -18.67 -0.02
N GLY A 90 -9.54 -18.59 0.40
CA GLY A 90 -8.91 -19.56 1.31
C GLY A 90 -9.31 -19.40 2.78
N ASN A 91 -9.98 -18.29 3.15
CA ASN A 91 -10.31 -17.97 4.55
C ASN A 91 -11.77 -17.49 4.69
N PRO A 92 -12.79 -18.27 4.32
CA PRO A 92 -14.19 -17.79 4.23
C PRO A 92 -14.78 -17.29 5.55
N GLY A 93 -14.19 -17.64 6.69
CA GLY A 93 -14.64 -17.18 8.01
C GLY A 93 -13.86 -16.00 8.59
N LEU A 94 -12.87 -15.47 7.85
CA LEU A 94 -12.05 -14.34 8.30
C LEU A 94 -12.36 -13.09 7.44
N PRO A 95 -12.90 -12.00 8.03
CA PRO A 95 -12.99 -10.73 7.33
C PRO A 95 -11.59 -10.24 6.92
N ILE A 96 -11.37 -10.01 5.62
CA ILE A 96 -10.11 -9.52 5.08
C ILE A 96 -10.35 -8.22 4.33
N ILE A 97 -9.74 -7.15 4.82
CA ILE A 97 -9.84 -5.78 4.29
C ILE A 97 -8.49 -5.43 3.66
N GLY A 98 -8.50 -4.97 2.42
CA GLY A 98 -7.31 -4.44 1.75
C GLY A 98 -7.39 -2.93 1.61
N VAL A 99 -6.23 -2.28 1.48
CA VAL A 99 -6.15 -0.88 1.07
C VAL A 99 -6.03 -0.77 -0.44
N GLU A 100 -6.60 0.28 -1.00
CA GLU A 100 -6.52 0.58 -2.44
C GLU A 100 -5.91 1.97 -2.63
N PRO A 101 -5.25 2.24 -3.78
CA PRO A 101 -4.79 3.58 -4.10
C PRO A 101 -5.92 4.61 -4.03
N ALA A 102 -5.63 5.80 -3.51
CA ALA A 102 -6.63 6.82 -3.22
C ALA A 102 -7.17 7.56 -4.47
N LEU A 103 -7.37 6.86 -5.59
CA LEU A 103 -7.81 7.46 -6.86
C LEU A 103 -9.20 8.09 -6.74
N LYS A 104 -10.13 7.43 -6.04
CA LYS A 104 -11.48 7.96 -5.83
C LYS A 104 -11.48 9.28 -5.08
N PRO A 105 -10.92 9.40 -3.87
CA PRO A 105 -10.88 10.70 -3.17
C PRO A 105 -10.04 11.73 -3.92
N ALA A 106 -8.95 11.35 -4.58
CA ALA A 106 -8.16 12.27 -5.40
C ALA A 106 -9.00 12.87 -6.55
N ALA A 107 -9.73 12.04 -7.29
CA ALA A 107 -10.61 12.51 -8.36
C ALA A 107 -11.71 13.45 -7.85
N LEU A 108 -12.24 13.21 -6.64
CA LEU A 108 -13.29 14.06 -6.04
C LEU A 108 -12.76 15.42 -5.55
N HIS A 109 -11.50 15.50 -5.14
CA HIS A 109 -10.90 16.71 -4.56
C HIS A 109 -10.02 17.48 -5.54
N SER A 110 -9.63 16.89 -6.66
CA SER A 110 -8.84 17.56 -7.70
C SER A 110 -9.56 18.77 -8.27
N LYS A 111 -8.85 19.89 -8.37
CA LYS A 111 -9.35 21.15 -8.95
C LYS A 111 -9.06 21.23 -10.44
N THR A 112 -7.96 20.63 -10.86
CA THR A 112 -7.51 20.64 -12.26
C THR A 112 -8.07 19.47 -13.06
N HIS A 113 -8.70 18.47 -12.38
CA HIS A 113 -9.10 17.19 -12.97
C HIS A 113 -7.93 16.40 -13.59
N LYS A 114 -6.69 16.68 -13.14
CA LYS A 114 -5.48 15.99 -13.57
C LYS A 114 -4.64 15.61 -12.36
N VAL A 115 -4.69 14.37 -11.97
CA VAL A 115 -4.08 13.83 -10.74
C VAL A 115 -2.82 13.04 -11.03
N GLY A 116 -1.74 13.36 -10.33
CA GLY A 116 -0.52 12.56 -10.33
C GLY A 116 -0.62 11.36 -9.40
N VAL A 117 -0.26 10.19 -9.90
CA VAL A 117 -0.26 8.94 -9.13
C VAL A 117 1.12 8.31 -9.15
N ILE A 118 1.75 8.21 -7.98
CA ILE A 118 3.01 7.48 -7.81
C ILE A 118 2.75 6.18 -7.05
N ALA A 119 3.26 5.07 -7.55
CA ALA A 119 3.10 3.77 -6.93
C ALA A 119 4.23 2.81 -7.31
N THR A 120 4.24 1.62 -6.71
CA THR A 120 5.16 0.55 -7.12
C THR A 120 4.74 -0.06 -8.45
N GLN A 121 5.69 -0.66 -9.18
CA GLN A 121 5.40 -1.34 -10.45
C GLN A 121 4.31 -2.42 -10.27
N GLY A 122 4.39 -3.24 -9.21
CA GLY A 122 3.39 -4.28 -8.95
C GLY A 122 1.98 -3.73 -8.73
N THR A 123 1.84 -2.55 -8.11
CA THR A 123 0.53 -1.89 -7.97
C THR A 123 0.02 -1.39 -9.32
N VAL A 124 0.83 -0.63 -10.04
CA VAL A 124 0.44 -0.01 -11.33
C VAL A 124 0.07 -1.06 -12.40
N SER A 125 0.80 -2.18 -12.44
CA SER A 125 0.56 -3.25 -13.42
C SER A 125 -0.64 -4.14 -13.07
N SER A 126 -1.24 -3.98 -11.89
CA SER A 126 -2.30 -4.86 -11.43
C SER A 126 -3.63 -4.60 -12.14
N HIS A 127 -4.39 -5.67 -12.37
CA HIS A 127 -5.75 -5.57 -12.91
C HIS A 127 -6.67 -4.72 -12.00
N ARG A 128 -6.47 -4.80 -10.66
CA ARG A 128 -7.23 -4.00 -9.69
C ARG A 128 -6.98 -2.50 -9.85
N PHE A 129 -5.73 -2.11 -10.05
CA PHE A 129 -5.39 -0.70 -10.31
C PHE A 129 -6.04 -0.21 -11.61
N ALA A 130 -5.94 -0.99 -12.69
CA ALA A 130 -6.54 -0.65 -13.97
C ALA A 130 -8.07 -0.49 -13.87
N ALA A 131 -8.75 -1.40 -13.16
CA ALA A 131 -10.19 -1.31 -12.93
C ALA A 131 -10.58 -0.09 -12.09
N LEU A 132 -9.82 0.21 -11.03
CA LEU A 132 -10.03 1.37 -10.18
C LEU A 132 -9.81 2.68 -10.94
N GLN A 133 -8.76 2.76 -11.76
CA GLN A 133 -8.48 3.90 -12.61
C GLN A 133 -9.60 4.12 -13.62
N ALA A 134 -10.04 3.07 -14.31
CA ALA A 134 -11.13 3.16 -15.29
C ALA A 134 -12.44 3.65 -14.67
N ALA A 135 -12.75 3.20 -13.44
CA ALA A 135 -13.96 3.62 -12.71
C ALA A 135 -13.99 5.12 -12.38
N HIS A 136 -12.84 5.80 -12.35
CA HIS A 136 -12.74 7.21 -11.94
C HIS A 136 -12.18 8.12 -13.03
N SER A 137 -11.93 7.61 -14.25
CA SER A 137 -11.36 8.40 -15.35
C SER A 137 -12.38 9.19 -16.17
N ALA A 138 -13.68 9.13 -15.85
CA ALA A 138 -14.71 9.84 -16.63
C ALA A 138 -14.50 11.37 -16.66
N HIS A 139 -14.02 11.93 -15.56
CA HIS A 139 -13.82 13.37 -15.38
C HIS A 139 -12.44 13.74 -14.84
N THR A 140 -11.54 12.76 -14.68
CA THR A 140 -10.21 12.97 -14.12
C THR A 140 -9.16 12.21 -14.92
N GLN A 141 -8.15 12.93 -15.38
CA GLN A 141 -6.98 12.34 -16.00
C GLN A 141 -5.99 11.91 -14.92
N PHE A 142 -5.61 10.64 -14.90
CA PHE A 142 -4.55 10.14 -14.03
C PHE A 142 -3.24 10.03 -14.78
N VAL A 143 -2.22 10.77 -14.32
CA VAL A 143 -0.83 10.65 -14.79
C VAL A 143 -0.12 9.66 -13.86
N VAL A 144 0.08 8.45 -14.33
CA VAL A 144 0.56 7.33 -13.50
C VAL A 144 2.05 7.11 -13.70
N GLN A 145 2.81 7.11 -12.62
CA GLN A 145 4.25 6.88 -12.60
C GLN A 145 4.61 5.73 -11.67
N ALA A 146 5.15 4.65 -12.23
CA ALA A 146 5.78 3.59 -11.46
C ALA A 146 7.16 4.05 -10.95
N CYS A 147 7.38 3.96 -9.64
CA CYS A 147 8.57 4.50 -8.98
C CYS A 147 9.49 3.37 -8.51
N ALA A 148 10.26 2.78 -9.44
CA ALA A 148 11.24 1.73 -9.12
C ALA A 148 12.30 2.24 -8.15
N GLY A 149 12.67 1.43 -7.15
CA GLY A 149 13.67 1.77 -6.14
C GLY A 149 13.22 2.74 -5.05
N LEU A 150 12.12 3.51 -5.23
CA LEU A 150 11.69 4.47 -4.21
C LEU A 150 11.23 3.77 -2.92
N ALA A 151 10.40 2.72 -3.04
CA ALA A 151 9.98 1.94 -1.88
C ALA A 151 11.18 1.29 -1.18
N ARG A 152 12.17 0.78 -1.93
CA ARG A 152 13.41 0.23 -1.37
C ARG A 152 14.18 1.30 -0.61
N ALA A 153 14.39 2.48 -1.17
CA ALA A 153 15.09 3.57 -0.49
C ALA A 153 14.40 4.00 0.82
N ILE A 154 13.06 3.98 0.84
CA ILE A 154 12.28 4.27 2.05
C ILE A 154 12.47 3.18 3.11
N GLU A 155 12.40 1.90 2.74
CA GLU A 155 12.65 0.79 3.68
C GLU A 155 14.09 0.83 4.23
N ASP A 156 15.07 1.03 3.36
CA ASP A 156 16.48 1.11 3.73
C ASP A 156 16.76 2.30 4.69
N SER A 157 15.92 3.34 4.69
CA SER A 157 16.07 4.48 5.61
C SER A 157 15.85 4.11 7.08
N THR A 158 15.28 2.95 7.36
CA THR A 158 15.13 2.42 8.72
C THR A 158 16.33 1.62 9.20
N LEU A 159 17.28 1.33 8.31
CA LEU A 159 18.47 0.51 8.63
C LEU A 159 19.54 1.37 9.31
N PRO A 160 20.04 0.97 10.50
CA PRO A 160 21.08 1.73 11.20
C PRO A 160 22.41 1.81 10.45
N SER A 161 22.62 0.91 9.49
CA SER A 161 23.86 0.82 8.70
C SER A 161 24.02 1.92 7.65
N ILE A 162 22.96 2.66 7.33
CA ILE A 162 22.99 3.70 6.30
C ILE A 162 22.78 5.06 6.97
N PRO A 163 23.67 6.05 6.74
CA PRO A 163 23.50 7.39 7.31
C PRO A 163 22.16 8.03 6.88
N ALA A 164 21.40 8.58 7.83
CA ALA A 164 20.08 9.18 7.57
C ALA A 164 20.12 10.29 6.50
N SER A 165 21.23 11.07 6.44
CA SER A 165 21.41 12.12 5.43
C SER A 165 21.54 11.56 4.01
N GLN A 166 22.24 10.43 3.85
CA GLN A 166 22.41 9.75 2.57
C GLN A 166 21.06 9.18 2.07
N ASN A 167 20.34 8.49 2.93
CA ASN A 167 19.01 7.97 2.63
C ASN A 167 18.05 9.08 2.23
N ALA A 168 17.99 10.16 3.00
CA ALA A 168 17.13 11.29 2.72
C ALA A 168 17.46 11.97 1.37
N ALA A 169 18.74 12.06 1.01
CA ALA A 169 19.17 12.59 -0.28
C ALA A 169 18.71 11.69 -1.44
N GLN A 170 18.88 10.37 -1.30
CA GLN A 170 18.46 9.39 -2.30
C GLN A 170 16.93 9.42 -2.51
N ILE A 171 16.16 9.42 -1.43
CA ILE A 171 14.69 9.49 -1.49
C ILE A 171 14.25 10.76 -2.20
N ARG A 172 14.82 11.93 -1.82
CA ARG A 172 14.50 13.22 -2.50
C ARG A 172 14.85 13.19 -3.98
N ALA A 173 16.00 12.62 -4.35
CA ALA A 173 16.41 12.51 -5.76
C ALA A 173 15.41 11.66 -6.56
N LEU A 174 15.01 10.50 -6.04
CA LEU A 174 14.02 9.63 -6.68
C LEU A 174 12.64 10.33 -6.78
N CYS A 175 12.20 11.01 -5.72
CA CYS A 175 10.95 11.78 -5.76
C CYS A 175 11.01 12.85 -6.85
N ALA A 176 12.07 13.65 -6.89
CA ALA A 176 12.26 14.70 -7.90
C ALA A 176 12.30 14.12 -9.32
N GLN A 177 13.01 13.01 -9.53
CA GLN A 177 13.08 12.33 -10.82
C GLN A 177 11.67 11.93 -11.30
N TYR A 178 10.90 11.25 -10.47
CA TYR A 178 9.60 10.71 -10.87
C TYR A 178 8.55 11.82 -11.01
N THR A 179 8.51 12.79 -10.11
CA THR A 179 7.55 13.92 -10.24
C THR A 179 7.86 14.79 -11.44
N SER A 180 9.13 15.09 -11.73
CA SER A 180 9.51 15.87 -12.92
C SER A 180 9.12 15.18 -14.23
N ALA A 181 9.12 13.84 -14.28
CA ALA A 181 8.72 13.07 -15.45
C ALA A 181 7.21 13.11 -15.71
N MET A 182 6.39 13.46 -14.71
CA MET A 182 4.92 13.45 -14.83
C MET A 182 4.39 14.73 -15.49
N GLY A 183 5.07 15.86 -15.35
CA GLY A 183 4.67 17.17 -15.90
C GLY A 183 4.71 18.28 -14.85
N THR A 184 3.99 19.38 -15.15
CA THR A 184 3.92 20.55 -14.27
C THR A 184 2.85 20.34 -13.19
N PHE A 185 3.22 20.63 -11.95
CA PHE A 185 2.33 20.60 -10.80
C PHE A 185 1.86 22.02 -10.44
N GLY A 186 0.58 22.17 -10.13
CA GLY A 186 -0.02 23.44 -9.75
C GLY A 186 -1.54 23.35 -9.64
N THR A 187 -2.19 24.50 -9.72
CA THR A 187 -3.65 24.63 -9.56
C THR A 187 -4.35 25.19 -10.80
N GLU A 188 -3.58 25.45 -11.86
CA GLU A 188 -4.12 25.97 -13.11
C GLU A 188 -4.62 24.83 -14.04
N PRO A 189 -5.55 25.09 -14.95
CA PRO A 189 -6.03 24.12 -15.90
C PRO A 189 -4.89 23.46 -16.70
N GLY A 190 -4.83 22.13 -16.68
CA GLY A 190 -3.79 21.35 -17.37
C GLY A 190 -2.57 21.02 -16.53
N GLU A 191 -2.43 21.58 -15.33
CA GLU A 191 -1.43 21.19 -14.34
C GLU A 191 -1.90 19.99 -13.52
N ILE A 192 -0.97 19.30 -12.87
CA ILE A 192 -1.24 18.16 -11.99
C ILE A 192 -1.40 18.68 -10.56
N ASP A 193 -2.48 18.31 -9.88
CA ASP A 193 -2.71 18.64 -8.47
C ASP A 193 -2.82 17.39 -7.57
#